data_cba3e8c4e97dded0580b13b215a5b49e
#
_entry.id   cba3e8c4e97dded0580b13b215a5b49e
#
_cell.length_a   1.000
_cell.length_b   1.000
_cell.length_c   1.000
_cell.angle_alpha   90.00
_cell.angle_beta   90.00
_cell.angle_gamma   90.00
#
_symmetry.space_group_name_H-M   'P 1'
#
loop_
_entity.id
_entity.type
_entity.pdbx_description
1 polymer ?
#
loop_
_entity_poly.entity_id
_entity_poly.type
_entity_poly.pdbx_seq_one_letter_code
_entity_poly.pdbx_strand_id
1 'polypeptide(L)'
;MVQGGVSKGTARGQAGVSQHWLFHLPLVPCDAHESFEDQEVAEILNREYVCIKVDREERPDIDAVYMAVCQAVNGSGGWPLTVILTPKQKPFFAGTYFPKKGSYGRIGLIDLLEHVAKLWKENREELIQEGNEITAAINLNRSGKGQEPDRKMVERAASQLARRFDVKWGGFGHAPKFSTPHNLLFLMRYGSTMQEDGSVKMAQVTLGDMARGGIHDHIGGGFSRYSTDEMWLVPHFEKMLYDNALLLMAYVKSRRIPLVLWSV
;
A
#
# COMPACT_ATOMS: atom_id res chain seq x y z
N MET A 1 -8.58 -17.60 12.38
CA MET A 1 -7.25 -17.66 13.02
C MET A 1 -6.85 -16.38 13.78
N VAL A 2 -7.34 -15.19 13.41
CA VAL A 2 -7.04 -13.92 14.10
C VAL A 2 -7.58 -13.87 15.55
N GLN A 3 -8.71 -14.50 15.85
CA GLN A 3 -9.24 -14.55 17.21
C GLN A 3 -8.33 -15.33 18.21
N GLY A 4 -7.59 -16.31 17.74
CA GLY A 4 -6.70 -17.09 18.59
C GLY A 4 -5.42 -16.36 19.04
N GLY A 5 -4.96 -15.36 18.29
CA GLY A 5 -3.78 -14.54 18.63
C GLY A 5 -4.10 -13.48 19.70
N VAL A 6 -5.23 -12.80 19.55
CA VAL A 6 -5.68 -11.77 20.51
C VAL A 6 -5.99 -12.35 21.87
N SER A 7 -6.60 -13.55 21.94
CA SER A 7 -6.90 -14.22 23.20
C SER A 7 -5.65 -14.75 23.92
N LYS A 8 -4.61 -15.18 23.20
CA LYS A 8 -3.36 -15.63 23.82
C LYS A 8 -2.56 -14.50 24.47
N GLY A 9 -2.59 -13.29 23.89
CA GLY A 9 -1.92 -12.12 24.46
C GLY A 9 -2.56 -11.61 25.73
N THR A 10 -3.90 -11.69 25.86
CA THR A 10 -4.63 -11.32 27.08
C THR A 10 -4.52 -12.37 28.18
N ALA A 11 -4.46 -13.65 27.85
CA ALA A 11 -4.33 -14.74 28.81
C ALA A 11 -2.92 -14.85 29.45
N ARG A 12 -1.88 -14.40 28.75
CA ARG A 12 -0.49 -14.35 29.27
C ARG A 12 -0.15 -13.10 30.07
N GLY A 13 -1.13 -12.25 30.36
CA GLY A 13 -0.98 -11.04 31.19
C GLY A 13 -0.73 -11.29 32.66
N GLN A 14 -0.38 -12.51 33.09
CA GLN A 14 0.07 -12.82 34.45
C GLN A 14 1.59 -12.69 34.52
N ALA A 15 2.00 -11.69 35.31
CA ALA A 15 3.29 -11.50 35.93
C ALA A 15 4.54 -11.54 35.03
N GLY A 16 4.99 -10.39 34.54
CA GLY A 16 6.43 -10.12 34.38
C GLY A 16 7.00 -10.19 32.98
N VAL A 17 6.26 -10.56 31.95
CA VAL A 17 6.75 -10.55 30.55
C VAL A 17 5.97 -9.54 29.73
N SER A 18 6.63 -8.42 29.43
CA SER A 18 6.10 -7.39 28.54
C SER A 18 6.23 -7.86 27.09
N GLN A 19 5.15 -8.30 26.49
CA GLN A 19 5.12 -8.70 25.07
C GLN A 19 4.50 -7.59 24.22
N HIS A 20 5.07 -7.35 23.05
CA HIS A 20 4.57 -6.42 22.05
C HIS A 20 3.82 -7.21 20.98
N TRP A 21 2.94 -6.52 20.26
CA TRP A 21 2.26 -7.09 19.12
C TRP A 21 2.97 -6.61 17.84
N LEU A 22 3.43 -7.53 17.02
CA LEU A 22 3.98 -7.26 15.72
C LEU A 22 2.98 -7.72 14.66
N PHE A 23 2.43 -6.77 13.90
CA PHE A 23 1.65 -7.08 12.71
C PHE A 23 2.54 -7.02 11.49
N HIS A 24 2.50 -8.05 10.69
CA HIS A 24 3.19 -8.10 9.40
C HIS A 24 2.22 -8.54 8.31
N LEU A 25 2.19 -7.78 7.22
CA LEU A 25 1.42 -8.10 6.03
C LEU A 25 2.41 -8.48 4.91
N PRO A 26 2.73 -9.76 4.73
CA PRO A 26 3.62 -10.18 3.66
C PRO A 26 2.90 -10.10 2.31
N LEU A 27 3.51 -9.45 1.35
CA LEU A 27 3.07 -9.42 -0.04
C LEU A 27 4.13 -9.91 -1.02
N VAL A 28 5.36 -10.12 -0.52
CA VAL A 28 6.48 -10.53 -1.37
C VAL A 28 7.12 -11.78 -0.79
N PRO A 29 7.25 -12.86 -1.56
CA PRO A 29 7.94 -14.09 -1.12
C PRO A 29 9.35 -13.83 -0.59
N CYS A 30 10.06 -12.83 -1.13
CA CYS A 30 11.41 -12.48 -0.70
C CYS A 30 11.48 -12.08 0.78
N ASP A 31 10.50 -11.30 1.29
CA ASP A 31 10.48 -10.88 2.69
C ASP A 31 10.23 -12.04 3.65
N ALA A 32 9.36 -12.98 3.26
CA ALA A 32 9.09 -14.15 4.05
C ALA A 32 10.36 -15.00 4.23
N HIS A 33 11.08 -15.27 3.13
CA HIS A 33 12.31 -16.06 3.16
C HIS A 33 13.50 -15.34 3.80
N GLU A 34 13.66 -14.04 3.54
CA GLU A 34 14.82 -13.29 4.02
C GLU A 34 14.74 -12.96 5.51
N SER A 35 13.57 -12.61 6.00
CA SER A 35 13.42 -12.04 7.34
C SER A 35 12.58 -12.92 8.28
N PHE A 36 11.45 -13.46 7.85
CA PHE A 36 10.51 -14.15 8.76
C PHE A 36 10.67 -15.67 8.83
N GLU A 37 11.35 -16.30 7.87
CA GLU A 37 11.75 -17.70 7.91
C GLU A 37 13.18 -17.87 8.47
N ASP A 38 13.85 -16.77 8.81
CA ASP A 38 15.19 -16.80 9.39
C ASP A 38 15.17 -17.15 10.89
N GLN A 39 16.03 -18.08 11.29
CA GLN A 39 16.06 -18.59 12.67
C GLN A 39 16.43 -17.53 13.69
N GLU A 40 17.39 -16.64 13.39
CA GLU A 40 17.86 -15.60 14.28
C GLU A 40 16.74 -14.56 14.56
N VAL A 41 16.03 -14.16 13.50
CA VAL A 41 14.85 -13.27 13.61
C VAL A 41 13.73 -13.95 14.39
N ALA A 42 13.45 -15.23 14.10
CA ALA A 42 12.42 -16.00 14.77
C ALA A 42 12.68 -16.16 16.28
N GLU A 43 13.93 -16.33 16.69
CA GLU A 43 14.31 -16.40 18.13
C GLU A 43 14.00 -15.10 18.86
N ILE A 44 14.30 -13.93 18.26
CA ILE A 44 13.99 -12.62 18.86
C ILE A 44 12.48 -12.42 18.94
N LEU A 45 11.77 -12.69 17.82
CA LEU A 45 10.33 -12.51 17.74
C LEU A 45 9.58 -13.39 18.74
N ASN A 46 9.96 -14.66 18.86
CA ASN A 46 9.31 -15.60 19.80
C ASN A 46 9.61 -15.27 21.26
N ARG A 47 10.76 -14.67 21.56
CA ARG A 47 11.14 -14.30 22.90
C ARG A 47 10.49 -13.00 23.37
N GLU A 48 10.48 -11.96 22.52
CA GLU A 48 10.11 -10.61 22.95
C GLU A 48 8.72 -10.17 22.43
N TYR A 49 8.15 -10.84 21.40
CA TYR A 49 6.96 -10.36 20.70
C TYR A 49 5.83 -11.41 20.64
N VAL A 50 4.62 -10.93 20.46
CA VAL A 50 3.48 -11.73 19.99
C VAL A 50 3.24 -11.38 18.53
N CYS A 51 3.63 -12.26 17.63
CA CYS A 51 3.53 -12.02 16.19
C CYS A 51 2.13 -12.34 15.67
N ILE A 52 1.57 -11.44 14.86
CA ILE A 52 0.31 -11.62 14.17
C ILE A 52 0.56 -11.36 12.68
N LYS A 53 0.33 -12.38 11.87
CA LYS A 53 0.28 -12.25 10.42
C LYS A 53 -1.14 -11.89 10.00
N VAL A 54 -1.29 -10.81 9.25
CA VAL A 54 -2.58 -10.36 8.74
C VAL A 54 -2.57 -10.47 7.22
N ASP A 55 -3.53 -11.20 6.66
CA ASP A 55 -3.82 -11.18 5.24
C ASP A 55 -4.73 -10.00 4.94
N ARG A 56 -4.28 -9.07 4.11
CA ARG A 56 -5.04 -7.87 3.76
C ARG A 56 -6.25 -8.17 2.89
N GLU A 57 -6.23 -9.27 2.14
CA GLU A 57 -7.37 -9.67 1.31
C GLU A 57 -8.51 -10.25 2.19
N GLU A 58 -8.14 -10.93 3.29
CA GLU A 58 -9.10 -11.42 4.29
C GLU A 58 -9.54 -10.35 5.29
N ARG A 59 -8.60 -9.46 5.67
CA ARG A 59 -8.82 -8.41 6.70
C ARG A 59 -8.43 -7.02 6.22
N PRO A 60 -9.08 -6.51 5.15
CA PRO A 60 -8.82 -5.15 4.63
C PRO A 60 -9.14 -4.04 5.64
N ASP A 61 -10.02 -4.32 6.60
CA ASP A 61 -10.36 -3.42 7.70
C ASP A 61 -9.15 -3.14 8.62
N ILE A 62 -8.39 -4.18 8.97
CA ILE A 62 -7.18 -4.07 9.79
C ILE A 62 -6.07 -3.40 8.97
N ASP A 63 -5.85 -3.84 7.73
CA ASP A 63 -4.87 -3.25 6.83
C ASP A 63 -5.07 -1.74 6.67
N ALA A 64 -6.29 -1.30 6.37
CA ALA A 64 -6.59 0.12 6.17
C ALA A 64 -6.30 0.97 7.41
N VAL A 65 -6.55 0.45 8.62
CA VAL A 65 -6.26 1.17 9.86
C VAL A 65 -4.76 1.38 10.03
N TYR A 66 -3.97 0.31 9.94
CA TYR A 66 -2.52 0.40 10.20
C TYR A 66 -1.74 0.98 9.02
N MET A 67 -2.25 0.88 7.80
CA MET A 67 -1.71 1.62 6.65
C MET A 67 -1.88 3.14 6.85
N ALA A 68 -3.02 3.60 7.37
CA ALA A 68 -3.22 5.01 7.71
C ALA A 68 -2.25 5.48 8.79
N VAL A 69 -1.90 4.62 9.77
CA VAL A 69 -0.83 4.89 10.75
C VAL A 69 0.51 5.08 10.05
N CYS A 70 0.90 4.13 9.20
CA CYS A 70 2.17 4.19 8.49
C CYS A 70 2.31 5.47 7.65
N GLN A 71 1.25 5.82 6.95
CA GLN A 71 1.20 7.06 6.14
C GLN A 71 1.27 8.33 6.99
N ALA A 72 0.61 8.35 8.14
CA ALA A 72 0.62 9.51 9.04
C ALA A 72 2.01 9.72 9.69
N VAL A 73 2.68 8.64 10.07
CA VAL A 73 3.99 8.70 10.75
C VAL A 73 5.14 8.93 9.76
N ASN A 74 5.11 8.26 8.60
CA ASN A 74 6.24 8.26 7.66
C ASN A 74 6.00 9.14 6.42
N GLY A 75 4.82 9.76 6.28
CA GLY A 75 4.44 10.51 5.06
C GLY A 75 4.14 9.61 3.85
N SER A 76 4.41 8.33 3.92
CA SER A 76 4.15 7.32 2.87
C SER A 76 3.81 5.98 3.51
N GLY A 77 3.20 5.09 2.73
CA GLY A 77 2.90 3.73 3.16
C GLY A 77 3.06 2.75 1.99
N GLY A 78 3.09 1.47 2.31
CA GLY A 78 3.24 0.40 1.32
C GLY A 78 3.30 -0.97 1.99
N TRP A 79 3.42 -1.99 1.18
CA TRP A 79 3.62 -3.35 1.64
C TRP A 79 5.01 -3.85 1.24
N PRO A 80 5.59 -4.71 2.08
CA PRO A 80 5.06 -5.25 3.33
C PRO A 80 4.86 -4.15 4.37
N LEU A 81 3.84 -4.31 5.24
CA LEU A 81 3.57 -3.37 6.32
C LEU A 81 3.92 -4.02 7.67
N THR A 82 4.83 -3.40 8.40
CA THR A 82 5.27 -3.81 9.74
C THR A 82 4.81 -2.78 10.76
N VAL A 83 4.06 -3.22 11.78
CA VAL A 83 3.55 -2.33 12.82
C VAL A 83 3.80 -2.94 14.20
N ILE A 84 4.34 -2.16 15.14
CA ILE A 84 4.53 -2.60 16.52
C ILE A 84 3.52 -1.89 17.40
N LEU A 85 2.82 -2.68 18.22
CA LEU A 85 1.69 -2.24 19.01
C LEU A 85 1.91 -2.45 20.49
N THR A 86 1.29 -1.60 21.29
CA THR A 86 1.09 -1.86 22.71
C THR A 86 0.15 -3.05 22.95
N PRO A 87 0.09 -3.64 24.16
CA PRO A 87 -0.90 -4.67 24.50
C PRO A 87 -2.36 -4.24 24.32
N LYS A 88 -2.62 -2.93 24.24
CA LYS A 88 -3.94 -2.36 23.94
C LYS A 88 -4.16 -2.10 22.43
N GLN A 89 -3.33 -2.70 21.57
CA GLN A 89 -3.39 -2.60 20.11
C GLN A 89 -3.20 -1.16 19.57
N LYS A 90 -2.54 -0.30 20.34
CA LYS A 90 -2.21 1.06 19.90
C LYS A 90 -0.82 1.06 19.25
N PRO A 91 -0.70 1.55 18.00
CA PRO A 91 0.55 1.56 17.28
C PRO A 91 1.48 2.65 17.79
N PHE A 92 2.71 2.31 18.08
CA PHE A 92 3.78 3.27 18.41
C PHE A 92 4.95 3.22 17.41
N PHE A 93 4.93 2.24 16.51
CA PHE A 93 5.87 2.15 15.41
C PHE A 93 5.18 1.58 14.17
N ALA A 94 5.49 2.12 13.00
CA ALA A 94 5.07 1.59 11.71
C ALA A 94 6.16 1.81 10.65
N GLY A 95 6.31 0.85 9.76
CA GLY A 95 7.23 0.93 8.64
C GLY A 95 6.86 -0.07 7.56
N THR A 96 7.60 -0.04 6.46
CA THR A 96 7.39 -0.97 5.34
C THR A 96 8.41 -2.10 5.40
N TYR A 97 9.23 -2.25 4.40
CA TYR A 97 10.24 -3.31 4.30
C TYR A 97 11.48 -3.02 5.16
N PHE A 98 11.91 -4.04 5.91
CA PHE A 98 13.17 -4.05 6.66
C PHE A 98 14.01 -5.27 6.24
N PRO A 99 15.23 -5.07 5.68
CA PRO A 99 16.13 -6.19 5.42
C PRO A 99 16.56 -6.86 6.74
N LYS A 100 16.95 -8.13 6.71
CA LYS A 100 17.42 -8.85 7.91
C LYS A 100 18.50 -8.07 8.66
N LYS A 101 19.54 -7.62 7.95
CA LYS A 101 20.63 -6.78 8.46
C LYS A 101 20.63 -5.43 7.78
N GLY A 102 20.99 -4.39 8.51
CA GLY A 102 21.05 -3.04 7.97
C GLY A 102 21.96 -2.94 6.75
N SER A 103 21.49 -2.30 5.68
CA SER A 103 22.26 -2.07 4.47
C SER A 103 21.83 -0.76 3.79
N TYR A 104 22.76 -0.13 3.08
CA TYR A 104 22.52 1.11 2.31
C TYR A 104 21.81 2.23 3.11
N GLY A 105 22.17 2.39 4.41
CA GLY A 105 21.58 3.41 5.29
C GLY A 105 20.18 3.07 5.82
N ARG A 106 19.69 1.86 5.60
CA ARG A 106 18.44 1.34 6.21
C ARG A 106 18.76 0.52 7.45
N ILE A 107 17.93 0.67 8.49
CA ILE A 107 18.01 -0.15 9.69
C ILE A 107 17.64 -1.61 9.35
N GLY A 108 18.35 -2.57 9.96
CA GLY A 108 18.02 -3.99 9.87
C GLY A 108 16.84 -4.37 10.77
N LEU A 109 16.12 -5.43 10.39
CA LEU A 109 15.01 -5.93 11.20
C LEU A 109 15.49 -6.39 12.57
N ILE A 110 16.63 -7.08 12.67
CA ILE A 110 17.22 -7.52 13.94
C ILE A 110 17.50 -6.32 14.85
N ASP A 111 18.21 -5.31 14.33
CA ASP A 111 18.57 -4.11 15.10
C ASP A 111 17.32 -3.36 15.58
N LEU A 112 16.29 -3.26 14.71
CA LEU A 112 15.01 -2.65 15.04
C LEU A 112 14.31 -3.39 16.19
N LEU A 113 14.19 -4.73 16.08
CA LEU A 113 13.49 -5.54 17.06
C LEU A 113 14.20 -5.50 18.45
N GLU A 114 15.53 -5.60 18.46
CA GLU A 114 16.29 -5.51 19.70
C GLU A 114 16.20 -4.12 20.34
N HIS A 115 16.29 -3.07 19.51
CA HIS A 115 16.16 -1.69 19.98
C HIS A 115 14.78 -1.42 20.60
N VAL A 116 13.71 -1.80 19.91
CA VAL A 116 12.35 -1.64 20.43
C VAL A 116 12.11 -2.47 21.69
N ALA A 117 12.62 -3.71 21.76
CA ALA A 117 12.52 -4.54 22.95
C ALA A 117 13.25 -3.92 24.15
N LYS A 118 14.40 -3.27 23.92
CA LYS A 118 15.14 -2.52 24.95
C LYS A 118 14.35 -1.29 25.40
N LEU A 119 13.89 -0.46 24.48
CA LEU A 119 13.08 0.73 24.78
C LEU A 119 11.82 0.37 25.58
N TRP A 120 11.16 -0.73 25.23
CA TRP A 120 9.99 -1.18 25.98
C TRP A 120 10.29 -1.57 27.44
N LYS A 121 11.48 -2.08 27.72
CA LYS A 121 11.90 -2.40 29.08
C LYS A 121 12.31 -1.14 29.90
N GLU A 122 12.90 -0.16 29.20
CA GLU A 122 13.45 1.04 29.82
C GLU A 122 12.45 2.20 29.87
N ASN A 123 11.67 2.41 28.79
CA ASN A 123 10.82 3.59 28.56
C ASN A 123 9.38 3.23 28.20
N ARG A 124 8.83 2.21 28.83
CA ARG A 124 7.51 1.65 28.47
C ARG A 124 6.37 2.68 28.46
N GLU A 125 6.34 3.56 29.46
CA GLU A 125 5.26 4.56 29.59
C GLU A 125 5.27 5.57 28.44
N GLU A 126 6.46 5.96 28.00
CA GLU A 126 6.64 6.86 26.86
C GLU A 126 6.11 6.23 25.57
N LEU A 127 6.44 4.98 25.29
CA LEU A 127 5.92 4.27 24.12
C LEU A 127 4.40 4.07 24.15
N ILE A 128 3.82 3.85 25.34
CA ILE A 128 2.37 3.80 25.52
C ILE A 128 1.74 5.16 25.24
N GLN A 129 2.35 6.23 25.69
CA GLN A 129 1.89 7.59 25.46
C GLN A 129 1.94 7.94 23.97
N GLU A 130 3.04 7.64 23.30
CA GLU A 130 3.21 7.81 21.86
C GLU A 130 2.12 7.05 21.06
N GLY A 131 1.86 5.81 21.43
CA GLY A 131 0.77 5.01 20.81
C GLY A 131 -0.62 5.62 21.03
N ASN A 132 -0.84 6.28 22.19
CA ASN A 132 -2.09 7.01 22.45
C ASN A 132 -2.21 8.24 21.54
N GLU A 133 -1.13 9.01 21.39
CA GLU A 133 -1.09 10.24 20.58
C GLU A 133 -1.30 9.94 19.09
N ILE A 134 -0.59 8.94 18.56
CA ILE A 134 -0.78 8.49 17.17
C ILE A 134 -2.23 8.06 16.94
N THR A 135 -2.79 7.25 17.86
CA THR A 135 -4.18 6.79 17.74
C THR A 135 -5.17 7.95 17.77
N ALA A 136 -4.95 8.94 18.65
CA ALA A 136 -5.81 10.11 18.75
C ALA A 136 -5.75 10.97 17.48
N ALA A 137 -4.55 11.21 16.94
CA ALA A 137 -4.35 11.98 15.71
C ALA A 137 -5.06 11.36 14.50
N ILE A 138 -5.02 10.04 14.36
CA ILE A 138 -5.70 9.34 13.26
C ILE A 138 -7.21 9.39 13.41
N ASN A 139 -7.73 9.22 14.63
CA ASN A 139 -9.17 9.30 14.89
C ASN A 139 -9.73 10.69 14.62
N LEU A 140 -9.00 11.77 14.93
CA LEU A 140 -9.39 13.13 14.60
C LEU A 140 -9.53 13.34 13.08
N ASN A 141 -8.61 12.77 12.30
CA ASN A 141 -8.67 12.86 10.83
C ASN A 141 -9.84 12.05 10.22
N ARG A 142 -10.32 11.02 10.91
CA ARG A 142 -11.45 10.18 10.46
C ARG A 142 -12.83 10.73 10.87
N SER A 143 -12.89 11.63 11.86
CA SER A 143 -14.15 12.16 12.40
C SER A 143 -14.74 13.34 11.62
N GLY A 144 -14.16 13.71 10.48
CA GLY A 144 -14.73 14.70 9.57
C GLY A 144 -16.12 14.27 9.09
N LYS A 145 -17.13 15.14 9.28
CA LYS A 145 -18.44 14.92 8.64
C LYS A 145 -18.24 14.85 7.14
N GLY A 146 -18.59 13.72 6.53
CA GLY A 146 -18.58 13.58 5.08
C GLY A 146 -19.46 14.68 4.45
N GLN A 147 -19.00 15.24 3.35
CA GLN A 147 -19.83 16.11 2.52
C GLN A 147 -20.61 15.26 1.52
N GLU A 148 -21.81 15.67 1.17
CA GLU A 148 -22.52 15.03 0.07
C GLU A 148 -21.69 15.16 -1.22
N PRO A 149 -21.60 14.06 -2.01
CA PRO A 149 -20.90 14.10 -3.28
C PRO A 149 -21.53 15.16 -4.20
N ASP A 150 -20.71 16.06 -4.71
CA ASP A 150 -21.13 17.09 -5.65
C ASP A 150 -20.34 16.99 -6.98
N ARG A 151 -20.80 17.73 -7.98
CA ARG A 151 -20.15 17.82 -9.28
C ARG A 151 -18.71 18.35 -9.16
N LYS A 152 -18.47 19.29 -8.26
CA LYS A 152 -17.14 19.87 -8.04
C LYS A 152 -16.14 18.84 -7.52
N MET A 153 -16.60 17.83 -6.77
CA MET A 153 -15.75 16.73 -6.31
C MET A 153 -15.24 15.90 -7.51
N VAL A 154 -16.11 15.64 -8.48
CA VAL A 154 -15.76 14.92 -9.70
C VAL A 154 -14.78 15.73 -10.56
N GLU A 155 -15.03 17.03 -10.73
CA GLU A 155 -14.14 17.96 -11.45
C GLU A 155 -12.76 18.07 -10.78
N ARG A 156 -12.72 18.14 -9.43
CA ARG A 156 -11.46 18.13 -8.66
C ARG A 156 -10.69 16.84 -8.86
N ALA A 157 -11.35 15.68 -8.86
CA ALA A 157 -10.70 14.39 -9.10
C ALA A 157 -10.06 14.31 -10.48
N ALA A 158 -10.77 14.74 -11.54
CA ALA A 158 -10.22 14.82 -12.89
C ALA A 158 -9.01 15.77 -12.96
N SER A 159 -9.11 16.95 -12.35
CA SER A 159 -8.01 17.92 -12.29
C SER A 159 -6.78 17.39 -11.53
N GLN A 160 -6.99 16.63 -10.45
CA GLN A 160 -5.88 16.02 -9.70
C GLN A 160 -5.16 14.95 -10.54
N LEU A 161 -5.89 14.14 -11.30
CA LEU A 161 -5.30 13.18 -12.21
C LEU A 161 -4.54 13.89 -13.35
N ALA A 162 -5.11 14.95 -13.93
CA ALA A 162 -4.45 15.72 -14.98
C ALA A 162 -3.10 16.32 -14.52
N ARG A 163 -3.02 16.82 -13.27
CA ARG A 163 -1.74 17.34 -12.72
C ARG A 163 -0.67 16.27 -12.52
N ARG A 164 -1.06 15.01 -12.39
CA ARG A 164 -0.14 13.89 -12.17
C ARG A 164 0.13 13.09 -13.45
N PHE A 165 -0.51 13.46 -14.54
CA PHE A 165 -0.39 12.77 -15.82
C PHE A 165 1.02 12.93 -16.39
N ASP A 166 1.63 11.80 -16.76
CA ASP A 166 2.90 11.79 -17.47
C ASP A 166 2.64 11.95 -18.97
N VAL A 167 2.95 13.15 -19.47
CA VAL A 167 2.73 13.50 -20.89
C VAL A 167 3.62 12.70 -21.84
N LYS A 168 4.79 12.25 -21.36
CA LYS A 168 5.78 11.54 -22.18
C LYS A 168 5.48 10.06 -22.34
N TRP A 169 5.08 9.40 -21.24
CA TRP A 169 4.95 7.95 -21.19
C TRP A 169 3.55 7.47 -20.77
N GLY A 170 2.60 8.37 -20.66
CA GLY A 170 1.29 8.04 -20.12
C GLY A 170 1.32 7.60 -18.66
N GLY A 171 0.15 7.34 -18.08
CA GLY A 171 0.03 6.99 -16.67
C GLY A 171 0.10 8.18 -15.73
N PHE A 172 0.17 7.91 -14.41
CA PHE A 172 0.06 8.95 -13.39
C PHE A 172 1.16 8.83 -12.35
N GLY A 173 1.91 9.91 -12.12
CA GLY A 173 3.03 9.95 -11.17
C GLY A 173 4.32 9.39 -11.77
N HIS A 174 5.25 9.03 -10.86
CA HIS A 174 6.58 8.51 -11.19
C HIS A 174 6.66 7.00 -10.93
N ALA A 175 7.81 6.40 -11.27
CA ALA A 175 8.07 4.98 -10.97
C ALA A 175 8.06 4.70 -9.44
N PRO A 176 7.57 3.53 -9.04
CA PRO A 176 6.92 2.48 -9.85
C PRO A 176 5.53 2.89 -10.35
N LYS A 177 5.21 2.57 -11.61
CA LYS A 177 3.95 2.93 -12.26
C LYS A 177 2.96 1.78 -12.24
N PHE A 178 1.79 2.03 -11.63
CA PHE A 178 0.66 1.11 -11.61
C PHE A 178 -0.31 1.40 -12.75
N SER A 179 -0.94 0.37 -13.30
CA SER A 179 -1.91 0.48 -14.40
C SER A 179 -3.16 1.30 -14.05
N THR A 180 -3.56 1.34 -12.80
CA THR A 180 -4.69 2.08 -12.22
C THR A 180 -5.95 2.12 -13.12
N PRO A 181 -6.51 0.96 -13.53
CA PRO A 181 -7.59 0.90 -14.52
C PRO A 181 -8.86 1.64 -14.10
N HIS A 182 -9.12 1.77 -12.81
CA HIS A 182 -10.23 2.56 -12.26
C HIS A 182 -10.10 4.06 -12.60
N ASN A 183 -8.88 4.62 -12.58
CA ASN A 183 -8.63 6.00 -12.98
C ASN A 183 -8.91 6.18 -14.48
N LEU A 184 -8.51 5.21 -15.31
CA LEU A 184 -8.74 5.24 -16.76
C LEU A 184 -10.24 5.17 -17.09
N LEU A 185 -10.97 4.27 -16.42
CA LEU A 185 -12.43 4.16 -16.55
C LEU A 185 -13.14 5.43 -16.09
N PHE A 186 -12.68 6.04 -15.01
CA PHE A 186 -13.20 7.33 -14.53
C PHE A 186 -12.98 8.44 -15.54
N LEU A 187 -11.75 8.62 -16.04
CA LEU A 187 -11.41 9.67 -17.00
C LEU A 187 -12.19 9.54 -18.32
N MET A 188 -12.33 8.33 -18.85
CA MET A 188 -13.14 8.09 -20.03
C MET A 188 -14.63 8.42 -19.81
N ARG A 189 -15.17 8.08 -18.64
CA ARG A 189 -16.56 8.43 -18.31
C ARG A 189 -16.72 9.94 -18.11
N TYR A 190 -15.80 10.55 -17.36
CA TYR A 190 -15.80 11.99 -17.11
C TYR A 190 -15.73 12.78 -18.42
N GLY A 191 -14.75 12.50 -19.28
CA GLY A 191 -14.57 13.18 -20.55
C GLY A 191 -15.77 13.03 -21.48
N SER A 192 -16.34 11.82 -21.58
CA SER A 192 -17.55 11.59 -22.39
C SER A 192 -18.78 12.32 -21.85
N THR A 193 -18.92 12.43 -20.51
CA THR A 193 -20.09 13.09 -19.90
C THR A 193 -19.98 14.61 -19.93
N MET A 194 -18.77 15.13 -19.70
CA MET A 194 -18.50 16.56 -19.63
C MET A 194 -18.05 17.17 -20.97
N GLN A 195 -17.96 16.35 -22.03
CA GLN A 195 -17.42 16.75 -23.34
C GLN A 195 -16.00 17.34 -23.23
N GLU A 196 -15.16 16.70 -22.40
CA GLU A 196 -13.80 17.12 -22.11
C GLU A 196 -12.82 16.08 -22.68
N ASP A 197 -12.28 16.37 -23.87
CA ASP A 197 -11.45 15.44 -24.63
C ASP A 197 -10.10 15.13 -23.97
N GLY A 198 -9.55 16.04 -23.19
CA GLY A 198 -8.26 15.87 -22.51
C GLY A 198 -8.25 14.66 -21.56
N SER A 199 -9.34 14.44 -20.83
CA SER A 199 -9.47 13.28 -19.93
C SER A 199 -9.55 11.96 -20.69
N VAL A 200 -10.33 11.92 -21.77
CA VAL A 200 -10.39 10.74 -22.65
C VAL A 200 -9.00 10.41 -23.18
N LYS A 201 -8.30 11.44 -23.63
CA LYS A 201 -6.98 11.31 -24.22
C LYS A 201 -5.94 10.80 -23.24
N MET A 202 -5.89 11.32 -22.02
CA MET A 202 -5.00 10.78 -20.98
C MET A 202 -5.18 9.28 -20.79
N ALA A 203 -6.42 8.80 -20.77
CA ALA A 203 -6.73 7.38 -20.67
C ALA A 203 -6.28 6.59 -21.92
N GLN A 204 -6.55 7.11 -23.12
CA GLN A 204 -6.19 6.44 -24.38
C GLN A 204 -4.68 6.34 -24.58
N VAL A 205 -3.92 7.42 -24.29
CA VAL A 205 -2.47 7.42 -24.34
C VAL A 205 -1.89 6.39 -23.37
N THR A 206 -2.36 6.40 -22.12
CA THR A 206 -1.89 5.43 -21.10
C THR A 206 -2.14 3.99 -21.52
N LEU A 207 -3.34 3.67 -22.02
CA LEU A 207 -3.67 2.33 -22.52
C LEU A 207 -2.77 1.95 -23.70
N GLY A 208 -2.55 2.89 -24.64
CA GLY A 208 -1.68 2.66 -25.79
C GLY A 208 -0.23 2.39 -25.40
N ASP A 209 0.32 3.14 -24.45
CA ASP A 209 1.71 2.99 -24.02
C ASP A 209 1.90 1.71 -23.21
N MET A 210 0.96 1.36 -22.33
CA MET A 210 0.98 0.06 -21.63
C MET A 210 0.91 -1.12 -22.61
N ALA A 211 0.07 -1.04 -23.65
CA ALA A 211 -0.06 -2.12 -24.64
C ALA A 211 1.21 -2.35 -25.45
N ARG A 212 2.00 -1.32 -25.69
CA ARG A 212 3.30 -1.39 -26.39
C ARG A 212 4.46 -1.70 -25.50
N GLY A 213 4.33 -1.43 -24.18
CA GLY A 213 5.37 -1.60 -23.19
C GLY A 213 5.58 -3.05 -22.77
N GLY A 214 6.67 -3.30 -22.04
CA GLY A 214 6.98 -4.60 -21.46
C GLY A 214 6.07 -5.02 -20.30
N ILE A 215 5.25 -4.09 -19.76
CA ILE A 215 4.21 -4.42 -18.78
C ILE A 215 3.15 -5.36 -19.37
N HIS A 216 2.94 -5.32 -20.69
CA HIS A 216 2.08 -6.24 -21.43
C HIS A 216 2.88 -7.49 -21.81
N ASP A 217 2.40 -8.66 -21.42
CA ASP A 217 2.97 -9.93 -21.86
C ASP A 217 2.52 -10.23 -23.30
N HIS A 218 3.39 -9.95 -24.25
CA HIS A 218 3.10 -10.13 -25.69
C HIS A 218 3.02 -11.59 -26.14
N ILE A 219 3.41 -12.54 -25.30
CA ILE A 219 3.38 -13.98 -25.60
C ILE A 219 2.22 -14.65 -24.87
N GLY A 220 2.19 -14.55 -23.55
CA GLY A 220 1.18 -15.18 -22.71
C GLY A 220 -0.09 -14.37 -22.51
N GLY A 221 -0.10 -13.10 -22.95
CA GLY A 221 -1.21 -12.17 -22.78
C GLY A 221 -1.34 -11.62 -21.36
N GLY A 222 -2.12 -10.55 -21.24
CA GLY A 222 -2.36 -9.87 -19.97
C GLY A 222 -1.24 -8.91 -19.55
N PHE A 223 -1.47 -8.24 -18.44
CA PHE A 223 -0.62 -7.19 -17.92
C PHE A 223 -0.06 -7.55 -16.56
N SER A 224 1.21 -7.22 -16.34
CA SER A 224 1.83 -7.27 -15.02
C SER A 224 1.25 -6.19 -14.12
N ARG A 225 1.40 -6.36 -12.80
CA ARG A 225 0.79 -5.51 -11.78
C ARG A 225 1.24 -4.06 -11.87
N TYR A 226 2.55 -3.83 -12.07
CA TYR A 226 3.13 -2.50 -12.24
C TYR A 226 4.44 -2.56 -13.00
N SER A 227 4.88 -1.41 -13.52
CA SER A 227 6.22 -1.21 -14.05
C SER A 227 7.14 -0.62 -13.00
N THR A 228 8.36 -1.12 -12.91
CA THR A 228 9.40 -0.61 -12.01
C THR A 228 10.03 0.68 -12.52
N ASP A 229 9.82 1.00 -13.80
CA ASP A 229 10.27 2.23 -14.47
C ASP A 229 9.09 3.12 -14.93
N GLU A 230 9.40 4.31 -15.43
CA GLU A 230 8.39 5.26 -15.91
C GLU A 230 7.87 4.96 -17.33
N MET A 231 8.59 4.13 -18.10
CA MET A 231 8.36 3.90 -19.54
C MET A 231 7.51 2.66 -19.83
N TRP A 232 7.03 1.98 -18.81
CA TRP A 232 6.30 0.70 -18.91
C TRP A 232 7.13 -0.47 -19.45
N LEU A 233 8.48 -0.43 -19.35
CA LEU A 233 9.36 -1.42 -19.97
C LEU A 233 9.70 -2.60 -19.05
N VAL A 234 10.02 -2.34 -17.78
CA VAL A 234 10.48 -3.36 -16.84
C VAL A 234 9.37 -3.72 -15.87
N PRO A 235 8.64 -4.81 -16.12
CA PRO A 235 7.51 -5.20 -15.30
C PRO A 235 7.94 -5.85 -13.99
N HIS A 236 7.14 -5.68 -12.96
CA HIS A 236 7.11 -6.61 -11.83
C HIS A 236 6.28 -7.84 -12.25
N PHE A 237 6.88 -9.02 -12.27
CA PHE A 237 6.34 -10.24 -12.91
C PHE A 237 5.12 -10.87 -12.25
N GLU A 238 4.32 -10.15 -11.52
CA GLU A 238 3.07 -10.59 -10.94
C GLU A 238 1.90 -10.13 -11.82
N LYS A 239 0.95 -11.01 -12.12
CA LYS A 239 -0.30 -10.68 -12.83
C LYS A 239 -1.48 -10.85 -11.89
N MET A 240 -2.17 -9.76 -11.58
CA MET A 240 -3.36 -9.80 -10.73
C MET A 240 -4.61 -9.98 -11.58
N LEU A 241 -5.49 -10.89 -11.16
CA LEU A 241 -6.74 -11.16 -11.87
C LEU A 241 -7.63 -9.89 -11.94
N TYR A 242 -7.76 -9.18 -10.84
CA TYR A 242 -8.59 -7.96 -10.78
C TYR A 242 -8.04 -6.82 -11.66
N ASP A 243 -6.72 -6.64 -11.73
CA ASP A 243 -6.12 -5.63 -12.62
C ASP A 243 -6.41 -5.97 -14.08
N ASN A 244 -6.21 -7.23 -14.47
CA ASN A 244 -6.45 -7.68 -15.85
C ASN A 244 -7.93 -7.61 -16.24
N ALA A 245 -8.85 -7.97 -15.34
CA ALA A 245 -10.27 -7.86 -15.55
C ALA A 245 -10.71 -6.40 -15.78
N LEU A 246 -10.23 -5.47 -14.96
CA LEU A 246 -10.53 -4.05 -15.08
C LEU A 246 -9.85 -3.41 -16.30
N LEU A 247 -8.63 -3.83 -16.64
CA LEU A 247 -7.95 -3.40 -17.87
C LEU A 247 -8.70 -3.85 -19.11
N LEU A 248 -9.18 -5.11 -19.16
CA LEU A 248 -10.02 -5.57 -20.26
C LEU A 248 -11.24 -4.67 -20.46
N MET A 249 -11.92 -4.31 -19.36
CA MET A 249 -13.04 -3.37 -19.41
C MET A 249 -12.61 -1.98 -19.93
N ALA A 250 -11.45 -1.48 -19.50
CA ALA A 250 -10.93 -0.18 -19.93
C ALA A 250 -10.59 -0.18 -21.43
N TYR A 251 -9.92 -1.22 -21.94
CA TYR A 251 -9.61 -1.35 -23.38
C TYR A 251 -10.88 -1.47 -24.24
N VAL A 252 -11.84 -2.30 -23.83
CA VAL A 252 -13.12 -2.44 -24.56
C VAL A 252 -13.87 -1.10 -24.60
N LYS A 253 -13.88 -0.38 -23.48
CA LYS A 253 -14.56 0.92 -23.41
C LYS A 253 -13.85 1.97 -24.24
N SER A 254 -12.53 2.01 -24.22
CA SER A 254 -11.71 2.92 -25.03
C SER A 254 -11.97 2.76 -26.53
N ARG A 255 -12.14 1.54 -27.03
CA ARG A 255 -12.47 1.28 -28.45
C ARG A 255 -13.83 1.85 -28.91
N ARG A 256 -14.76 2.05 -27.97
CA ARG A 256 -16.10 2.62 -28.27
C ARG A 256 -16.11 4.15 -28.26
N ILE A 257 -15.03 4.78 -27.82
CA ILE A 257 -14.87 6.23 -27.80
C ILE A 257 -13.97 6.60 -28.98
N PRO A 258 -14.33 7.59 -29.83
CA PRO A 258 -13.47 8.03 -30.92
C PRO A 258 -12.06 8.38 -30.43
N LEU A 259 -11.03 8.08 -31.24
CA LEU A 259 -9.67 8.50 -30.95
C LEU A 259 -9.59 10.02 -30.99
N VAL A 260 -9.19 10.60 -29.88
CA VAL A 260 -8.92 12.04 -29.80
C VAL A 260 -7.49 12.27 -30.30
N LEU A 261 -7.39 12.72 -31.54
CA LEU A 261 -6.10 13.04 -32.16
C LEU A 261 -5.49 14.29 -31.50
N TRP A 262 -4.18 14.28 -31.24
CA TRP A 262 -3.49 15.49 -30.90
C TRP A 262 -3.31 16.33 -32.18
N SER A 263 -3.88 17.51 -32.18
CA SER A 263 -3.29 18.58 -33.01
C SER A 263 -1.96 18.95 -32.36
N VAL A 264 -0.87 18.64 -33.06
CA VAL A 264 0.51 19.03 -32.72
C VAL A 264 0.61 20.55 -32.76
#